data_6ed01bdce62a8a4b3ac49390d4bd8f8e
#
_entry.id   6ed01bdce62a8a4b3ac49390d4bd8f8e
#
_cell.length_a   1.000
_cell.length_b   1.000
_cell.length_c   1.000
_cell.angle_alpha   90.00
_cell.angle_beta   90.00
_cell.angle_gamma   90.00
#
_symmetry.space_group_name_H-M   'P 1'
#
loop_
_entity.id
_entity.type
_entity.pdbx_description
1 polymer ?
#
loop_
_entity_poly.entity_id
_entity_poly.type
_entity_poly.pdbx_seq_one_letter_code
_entity_poly.pdbx_strand_id
1 'polypeptide(L)'
;MSELLFEIGTEEIPAGYIQPALDTLAAEATRKLAALELTHGAVRTYGTPRRLTLIIEKLQTRQEDRRQEHLGPSKKAGYDESGNLTKAAVGFARSKGCDPAQLQVVDTPKGEYLMLVEDVKGQETAALLPGVLESLIRELVFPKSMKWADYAITFARPIQWLVALYNGAVLPVQVEGVEVGRNSRGHRVLAPESFELRGAASYLDELRDRFVIADPLERRAMVIAEVERAVKESASIAGAAPILHEGLLETVTNLVEYPYGVCGRFDEKFLQLPEETLVTSMREHQKYFPVAGADGKLLPLFVAVNNTRIDDLALAASGHQRVL
;
A
#
# COMPACT_ATOMS: atom_id res chain seq x y z
N MET A 1 -4.30 20.76 6.88
CA MET A 1 -5.08 20.01 5.87
C MET A 1 -5.33 18.65 6.44
N SER A 2 -6.52 18.08 6.27
CA SER A 2 -6.84 16.74 6.81
C SER A 2 -6.14 15.66 5.98
N GLU A 3 -5.40 14.79 6.65
CA GLU A 3 -4.61 13.75 6.00
C GLU A 3 -4.65 12.44 6.78
N LEU A 4 -4.64 11.33 6.05
CA LEU A 4 -4.52 9.99 6.58
C LEU A 4 -3.14 9.43 6.20
N LEU A 5 -2.44 8.87 7.18
CA LEU A 5 -1.29 8.00 6.98
C LEU A 5 -1.60 6.62 7.54
N PHE A 6 -1.50 5.61 6.71
CA PHE A 6 -1.67 4.21 7.10
C PHE A 6 -0.51 3.38 6.58
N GLU A 7 0.26 2.75 7.50
CA GLU A 7 1.39 1.89 7.17
C GLU A 7 1.17 0.48 7.75
N ILE A 8 1.30 -0.52 6.91
CA ILE A 8 1.30 -1.94 7.27
C ILE A 8 2.74 -2.43 7.21
N GLY A 9 3.37 -2.59 8.36
CA GLY A 9 4.73 -3.09 8.48
C GLY A 9 4.76 -4.61 8.62
N THR A 10 5.62 -5.28 7.86
CA THR A 10 5.65 -6.74 7.75
C THR A 10 7.08 -7.30 7.78
N GLU A 11 7.21 -8.63 7.81
CA GLU A 11 8.39 -9.31 7.30
C GLU A 11 8.46 -9.16 5.77
N GLU A 12 9.58 -9.55 5.15
CA GLU A 12 9.86 -9.27 3.74
C GLU A 12 8.84 -9.90 2.79
N ILE A 13 8.02 -9.05 2.18
CA ILE A 13 7.04 -9.40 1.15
C ILE A 13 7.80 -9.74 -0.15
N PRO A 14 7.42 -10.80 -0.89
CA PRO A 14 7.99 -11.09 -2.21
C PRO A 14 7.84 -9.89 -3.15
N ALA A 15 8.91 -9.56 -3.88
CA ALA A 15 8.99 -8.37 -4.73
C ALA A 15 7.78 -8.22 -5.68
N GLY A 16 7.37 -9.29 -6.35
CA GLY A 16 6.24 -9.27 -7.27
C GLY A 16 4.86 -9.12 -6.63
N TYR A 17 4.76 -9.07 -5.29
CA TYR A 17 3.48 -8.87 -4.59
C TYR A 17 3.27 -7.40 -4.19
N ILE A 18 4.33 -6.60 -4.16
CA ILE A 18 4.30 -5.24 -3.61
C ILE A 18 3.43 -4.33 -4.49
N GLN A 19 3.75 -4.18 -5.77
CA GLN A 19 3.01 -3.26 -6.64
C GLN A 19 1.52 -3.62 -6.77
N PRO A 20 1.13 -4.90 -7.01
CA PRO A 20 -0.29 -5.27 -7.03
C PRO A 20 -1.02 -4.99 -5.71
N ALA A 21 -0.33 -5.14 -4.56
CA ALA A 21 -0.92 -4.82 -3.27
C ALA A 21 -1.12 -3.31 -3.07
N LEU A 22 -0.16 -2.48 -3.53
CA LEU A 22 -0.27 -1.01 -3.49
C LEU A 22 -1.42 -0.52 -4.38
N ASP A 23 -1.57 -1.08 -5.58
CA ASP A 23 -2.65 -0.74 -6.50
C ASP A 23 -4.03 -1.12 -5.92
N THR A 24 -4.12 -2.30 -5.32
CA THR A 24 -5.33 -2.76 -4.63
C THR A 24 -5.66 -1.86 -3.45
N LEU A 25 -4.65 -1.50 -2.63
CA LEU A 25 -4.82 -0.66 -1.46
C LEU A 25 -5.38 0.72 -1.84
N ALA A 26 -4.85 1.34 -2.91
CA ALA A 26 -5.34 2.63 -3.42
C ALA A 26 -6.77 2.54 -3.96
N ALA A 27 -7.06 1.53 -4.79
CA ALA A 27 -8.36 1.34 -5.41
C ALA A 27 -9.46 1.08 -4.36
N GLU A 28 -9.20 0.17 -3.42
CA GLU A 28 -10.15 -0.19 -2.38
C GLU A 28 -10.38 0.95 -1.37
N ALA A 29 -9.33 1.70 -1.02
CA ALA A 29 -9.49 2.89 -0.18
C ALA A 29 -10.40 3.92 -0.86
N THR A 30 -10.15 4.23 -2.13
CA THR A 30 -10.98 5.16 -2.92
C THR A 30 -12.44 4.67 -2.99
N ARG A 31 -12.66 3.39 -3.28
CA ARG A 31 -13.99 2.79 -3.36
C ARG A 31 -14.75 2.88 -2.02
N LYS A 32 -14.08 2.58 -0.91
CA LYS A 32 -14.69 2.61 0.44
C LYS A 32 -15.02 4.03 0.87
N LEU A 33 -14.14 5.00 0.62
CA LEU A 33 -14.41 6.40 0.92
C LEU A 33 -15.57 6.95 0.10
N ALA A 34 -15.66 6.59 -1.19
CA ALA A 34 -16.79 6.95 -2.04
C ALA A 34 -18.11 6.33 -1.52
N ALA A 35 -18.10 5.06 -1.07
CA ALA A 35 -19.28 4.42 -0.48
C ALA A 35 -19.72 5.07 0.84
N LEU A 36 -18.80 5.73 1.56
CA LEU A 36 -19.07 6.52 2.74
C LEU A 36 -19.39 7.99 2.42
N GLU A 37 -19.47 8.35 1.13
CA GLU A 37 -19.72 9.74 0.69
C GLU A 37 -18.68 10.74 1.25
N LEU A 38 -17.43 10.30 1.40
CA LEU A 38 -16.32 11.13 1.85
C LEU A 38 -15.45 11.57 0.67
N THR A 39 -15.34 12.88 0.48
CA THR A 39 -14.45 13.45 -0.53
C THR A 39 -13.00 13.48 -0.04
N HIS A 40 -12.06 13.36 -0.98
CA HIS A 40 -10.63 13.37 -0.69
C HIS A 40 -9.82 13.96 -1.86
N GLY A 41 -8.58 14.31 -1.59
CA GLY A 41 -7.58 14.72 -2.59
C GLY A 41 -6.82 13.52 -3.15
N ALA A 42 -5.50 13.68 -3.31
CA ALA A 42 -4.65 12.62 -3.83
C ALA A 42 -4.61 11.38 -2.91
N VAL A 43 -4.68 10.21 -3.52
CA VAL A 43 -4.39 8.92 -2.89
C VAL A 43 -3.03 8.48 -3.40
N ARG A 44 -2.07 8.29 -2.50
CA ARG A 44 -0.71 7.88 -2.81
C ARG A 44 -0.38 6.60 -2.06
N THR A 45 0.34 5.71 -2.72
CA THR A 45 0.85 4.49 -2.10
C THR A 45 2.36 4.41 -2.23
N TYR A 46 2.99 3.88 -1.20
CA TYR A 46 4.43 3.65 -1.12
C TYR A 46 4.68 2.25 -0.61
N GLY A 47 5.78 1.64 -1.01
CA GLY A 47 6.06 0.27 -0.60
C GLY A 47 7.52 -0.09 -0.65
N THR A 48 7.92 -0.93 0.28
CA THR A 48 9.24 -1.58 0.36
C THR A 48 9.03 -3.08 0.61
N PRO A 49 10.07 -3.92 0.60
CA PRO A 49 9.92 -5.31 1.04
C PRO A 49 9.21 -5.47 2.38
N ARG A 50 9.31 -4.49 3.29
CA ARG A 50 8.84 -4.60 4.67
C ARG A 50 7.65 -3.71 5.01
N ARG A 51 7.06 -2.98 4.06
CA ARG A 51 5.90 -2.10 4.32
C ARG A 51 5.06 -1.83 3.09
N LEU A 52 3.77 -1.68 3.32
CA LEU A 52 2.80 -1.12 2.37
C LEU A 52 2.18 0.11 3.03
N THR A 53 2.17 1.24 2.33
CA THR A 53 1.72 2.51 2.90
C THR A 53 0.69 3.18 2.00
N LEU A 54 -0.32 3.75 2.62
CA LEU A 54 -1.37 4.55 2.00
C LEU A 54 -1.38 5.94 2.64
N ILE A 55 -1.31 6.97 1.81
CA ILE A 55 -1.49 8.36 2.23
C ILE A 55 -2.67 8.94 1.44
N ILE A 56 -3.61 9.58 2.16
CA ILE A 56 -4.76 10.26 1.58
C ILE A 56 -4.75 11.72 2.03
N GLU A 57 -4.67 12.61 1.07
CA GLU A 57 -4.65 14.06 1.30
C GLU A 57 -6.06 14.65 1.28
N LYS A 58 -6.26 15.74 2.00
CA LYS A 58 -7.52 16.54 1.97
C LYS A 58 -8.76 15.68 2.18
N LEU A 59 -8.68 14.68 3.06
CA LEU A 59 -9.80 13.81 3.37
C LEU A 59 -10.84 14.60 4.17
N GLN A 60 -12.08 14.60 3.72
CA GLN A 60 -13.21 15.27 4.37
C GLN A 60 -13.33 14.84 5.84
N THR A 61 -13.52 15.77 6.75
CA THR A 61 -13.48 15.51 8.21
C THR A 61 -14.76 14.92 8.77
N ARG A 62 -15.87 15.09 8.06
CA ARG A 62 -17.20 14.63 8.47
C ARG A 62 -18.06 14.42 7.24
N GLN A 63 -18.91 13.41 7.25
CA GLN A 63 -19.97 13.24 6.24
C GLN A 63 -20.95 14.42 6.28
N GLU A 64 -21.51 14.75 5.14
CA GLU A 64 -22.59 15.72 5.09
C GLU A 64 -23.85 15.15 5.74
N ASP A 65 -24.63 16.05 6.40
CA ASP A 65 -25.97 15.69 6.86
C ASP A 65 -26.83 15.45 5.62
N ARG A 66 -27.58 14.39 5.62
CA ARG A 66 -28.44 14.06 4.47
C ARG A 66 -29.89 13.84 4.89
N ARG A 67 -30.76 14.22 4.02
CA ARG A 67 -32.19 13.95 4.13
C ARG A 67 -32.52 12.69 3.35
N GLN A 68 -32.97 11.66 4.05
CA GLN A 68 -33.35 10.39 3.45
C GLN A 68 -34.86 10.27 3.38
N GLU A 69 -35.39 10.05 2.20
CA GLU A 69 -36.82 9.92 1.94
C GLU A 69 -37.17 8.45 1.74
N HIS A 70 -38.07 7.95 2.54
CA HIS A 70 -38.57 6.58 2.46
C HIS A 70 -40.04 6.59 2.04
N LEU A 71 -40.32 6.13 0.82
CA LEU A 71 -41.68 6.01 0.32
C LEU A 71 -42.35 4.77 0.95
N GLY A 72 -43.51 5.00 1.57
CA GLY A 72 -44.32 3.99 2.24
C GLY A 72 -45.53 3.56 1.45
N PRO A 73 -46.59 3.07 2.09
CA PRO A 73 -47.84 2.68 1.43
C PRO A 73 -48.57 3.91 0.84
N SER A 74 -49.45 3.65 -0.16
CA SER A 74 -50.31 4.69 -0.69
C SER A 74 -51.20 5.28 0.43
N LYS A 75 -51.60 6.55 0.29
CA LYS A 75 -52.50 7.21 1.24
C LYS A 75 -53.79 6.40 1.49
N LYS A 76 -54.34 5.82 0.44
CA LYS A 76 -55.56 4.95 0.55
C LYS A 76 -55.34 3.68 1.37
N ALA A 77 -54.13 3.13 1.36
CA ALA A 77 -53.78 1.99 2.20
C ALA A 77 -53.26 2.38 3.56
N GLY A 78 -52.79 3.62 3.71
CA GLY A 78 -52.18 4.17 4.95
C GLY A 78 -53.18 4.77 5.91
N TYR A 79 -54.39 5.23 5.44
CA TYR A 79 -55.44 5.77 6.27
C TYR A 79 -56.73 4.96 6.07
N ASP A 80 -57.52 4.82 7.12
CA ASP A 80 -58.89 4.26 7.09
C ASP A 80 -59.92 5.34 6.73
N GLU A 81 -61.18 4.94 6.59
CA GLU A 81 -62.27 5.85 6.27
C GLU A 81 -62.53 6.93 7.32
N SER A 82 -62.04 6.72 8.55
CA SER A 82 -62.13 7.66 9.66
C SER A 82 -60.89 8.60 9.77
N GLY A 83 -59.92 8.45 8.85
CA GLY A 83 -58.68 9.24 8.82
C GLY A 83 -57.62 8.78 9.82
N ASN A 84 -57.74 7.58 10.41
CA ASN A 84 -56.71 7.03 11.29
C ASN A 84 -55.69 6.22 10.48
N LEU A 85 -54.44 6.16 11.00
CA LEU A 85 -53.38 5.32 10.38
C LEU A 85 -53.73 3.82 10.46
N THR A 86 -53.67 3.16 9.37
CA THR A 86 -53.86 1.71 9.27
C THR A 86 -52.71 0.93 9.84
N LYS A 87 -52.88 -0.41 10.01
CA LYS A 87 -51.81 -1.32 10.36
C LYS A 87 -50.64 -1.27 9.38
N ALA A 88 -50.92 -0.98 8.08
CA ALA A 88 -49.89 -0.87 7.06
C ALA A 88 -48.98 0.36 7.29
N ALA A 89 -49.56 1.52 7.60
CA ALA A 89 -48.80 2.73 7.90
C ALA A 89 -48.01 2.61 9.22
N VAL A 90 -48.66 2.06 10.26
CA VAL A 90 -47.98 1.80 11.55
C VAL A 90 -46.85 0.77 11.39
N GLY A 91 -47.06 -0.28 10.61
CA GLY A 91 -46.02 -1.28 10.30
C GLY A 91 -44.86 -0.71 9.53
N PHE A 92 -45.12 0.17 8.57
CA PHE A 92 -44.06 0.90 7.84
C PHE A 92 -43.26 1.82 8.81
N ALA A 93 -43.90 2.64 9.60
CA ALA A 93 -43.23 3.50 10.60
C ALA A 93 -42.36 2.66 11.56
N ARG A 94 -42.92 1.56 12.09
CA ARG A 94 -42.18 0.65 12.97
C ARG A 94 -40.96 0.03 12.29
N SER A 95 -41.06 -0.37 11.01
CA SER A 95 -39.95 -0.94 10.26
C SER A 95 -38.78 0.05 10.06
N LYS A 96 -39.07 1.35 10.16
CA LYS A 96 -38.12 2.44 10.06
C LYS A 96 -37.72 3.02 11.44
N GLY A 97 -38.25 2.46 12.53
CA GLY A 97 -37.93 2.92 13.88
C GLY A 97 -38.48 4.31 14.23
N CYS A 98 -39.48 4.81 13.51
CA CYS A 98 -40.06 6.15 13.68
C CYS A 98 -41.47 6.13 14.29
N ASP A 99 -41.88 7.29 14.85
CA ASP A 99 -43.25 7.50 15.26
C ASP A 99 -44.15 7.61 14.01
N PRO A 100 -45.27 6.87 13.96
CA PRO A 100 -46.23 6.99 12.85
C PRO A 100 -46.72 8.42 12.58
N ALA A 101 -46.70 9.30 13.59
CA ALA A 101 -47.04 10.72 13.46
C ALA A 101 -46.06 11.53 12.60
N GLN A 102 -44.86 11.00 12.34
CA GLN A 102 -43.84 11.63 11.48
C GLN A 102 -44.06 11.37 9.99
N LEU A 103 -45.01 10.46 9.64
CA LEU A 103 -45.36 10.18 8.25
C LEU A 103 -46.04 11.38 7.60
N GLN A 104 -45.57 11.75 6.41
CA GLN A 104 -46.13 12.85 5.62
C GLN A 104 -46.77 12.29 4.36
N VAL A 105 -47.87 12.91 3.88
CA VAL A 105 -48.47 12.57 2.59
C VAL A 105 -47.75 13.35 1.50
N VAL A 106 -47.26 12.66 0.47
CA VAL A 106 -46.62 13.26 -0.69
C VAL A 106 -47.30 12.84 -1.99
N ASP A 107 -47.39 13.77 -2.92
CA ASP A 107 -47.85 13.49 -4.27
C ASP A 107 -46.73 12.89 -5.08
N THR A 108 -47.00 11.75 -5.73
CA THR A 108 -46.10 11.09 -6.69
C THR A 108 -46.79 10.90 -8.03
N PRO A 109 -46.11 10.61 -9.13
CA PRO A 109 -46.72 10.31 -10.43
C PRO A 109 -47.72 9.13 -10.39
N LYS A 110 -47.67 8.31 -9.31
CA LYS A 110 -48.56 7.17 -9.09
C LYS A 110 -49.70 7.45 -8.10
N GLY A 111 -49.83 8.72 -7.64
CA GLY A 111 -50.81 9.16 -6.64
C GLY A 111 -50.18 9.54 -5.30
N GLU A 112 -51.01 9.75 -4.28
CA GLU A 112 -50.60 10.15 -2.94
C GLU A 112 -50.06 8.94 -2.15
N TYR A 113 -48.87 9.10 -1.54
CA TYR A 113 -48.21 8.10 -0.73
C TYR A 113 -47.82 8.67 0.64
N LEU A 114 -47.66 7.78 1.61
CA LEU A 114 -46.99 8.15 2.89
C LEU A 114 -45.48 8.14 2.64
N MET A 115 -44.82 9.12 3.22
CA MET A 115 -43.37 9.26 3.17
C MET A 115 -42.83 9.56 4.55
N LEU A 116 -41.76 8.89 4.92
CA LEU A 116 -40.93 9.27 6.05
C LEU A 116 -39.72 10.07 5.53
N VAL A 117 -39.51 11.22 6.14
CA VAL A 117 -38.30 12.01 5.92
C VAL A 117 -37.44 11.92 7.17
N GLU A 118 -36.23 11.43 7.01
CA GLU A 118 -35.27 11.26 8.09
C GLU A 118 -34.05 12.15 7.85
N ASP A 119 -33.72 12.97 8.82
CA ASP A 119 -32.48 13.75 8.80
C ASP A 119 -31.35 12.91 9.40
N VAL A 120 -30.56 12.26 8.53
CA VAL A 120 -29.42 11.44 8.92
C VAL A 120 -28.22 12.35 9.15
N LYS A 121 -27.76 12.41 10.38
CA LYS A 121 -26.56 13.18 10.74
C LYS A 121 -25.31 12.49 10.21
N GLY A 122 -24.48 13.25 9.52
CA GLY A 122 -23.16 12.76 9.07
C GLY A 122 -22.29 12.37 10.26
N GLN A 123 -21.46 11.36 10.06
CA GLN A 123 -20.50 10.88 11.06
C GLN A 123 -19.14 11.53 10.86
N GLU A 124 -18.40 11.67 11.96
CA GLU A 124 -17.01 12.11 11.92
C GLU A 124 -16.14 11.06 11.18
N THR A 125 -15.29 11.51 10.26
CA THR A 125 -14.41 10.63 9.49
C THR A 125 -13.49 9.81 10.40
N ALA A 126 -13.01 10.39 11.49
CA ALA A 126 -12.19 9.68 12.47
C ALA A 126 -12.88 8.47 13.10
N ALA A 127 -14.21 8.48 13.20
CA ALA A 127 -14.99 7.34 13.71
C ALA A 127 -15.21 6.23 12.66
N LEU A 128 -15.20 6.59 11.37
CA LEU A 128 -15.42 5.66 10.25
C LEU A 128 -14.14 4.97 9.80
N LEU A 129 -13.00 5.67 9.86
CA LEU A 129 -11.71 5.19 9.34
C LEU A 129 -11.23 3.87 9.95
N PRO A 130 -11.35 3.58 11.27
CA PRO A 130 -10.88 2.31 11.81
C PRO A 130 -11.46 1.11 11.07
N GLY A 131 -12.77 1.05 10.86
CA GLY A 131 -13.42 -0.04 10.12
C GLY A 131 -13.00 -0.11 8.64
N VAL A 132 -12.74 1.03 8.00
CA VAL A 132 -12.20 1.09 6.65
C VAL A 132 -10.81 0.45 6.60
N LEU A 133 -9.90 0.86 7.50
CA LEU A 133 -8.51 0.39 7.52
C LEU A 133 -8.42 -1.10 7.86
N GLU A 134 -9.22 -1.59 8.80
CA GLU A 134 -9.32 -3.02 9.12
C GLU A 134 -9.76 -3.84 7.91
N SER A 135 -10.78 -3.37 7.18
CA SER A 135 -11.25 -4.06 5.98
C SER A 135 -10.21 -4.03 4.85
N LEU A 136 -9.45 -2.94 4.69
CA LEU A 136 -8.37 -2.86 3.71
C LEU A 136 -7.32 -3.95 3.96
N ILE A 137 -6.90 -4.17 5.21
CA ILE A 137 -5.95 -5.23 5.55
C ILE A 137 -6.50 -6.61 5.18
N ARG A 138 -7.76 -6.88 5.50
CA ARG A 138 -8.40 -8.19 5.26
C ARG A 138 -8.69 -8.48 3.79
N GLU A 139 -8.86 -7.44 2.97
CA GLU A 139 -9.18 -7.54 1.55
C GLU A 139 -7.94 -7.58 0.65
N LEU A 140 -6.73 -7.32 1.18
CA LEU A 140 -5.50 -7.54 0.44
C LEU A 140 -5.29 -9.03 0.18
N VAL A 141 -5.34 -9.40 -1.10
CA VAL A 141 -5.16 -10.79 -1.56
C VAL A 141 -3.78 -10.95 -2.17
N PHE A 142 -3.10 -12.03 -1.79
CA PHE A 142 -1.78 -12.38 -2.30
C PHE A 142 -1.81 -13.77 -2.94
N PRO A 143 -0.98 -14.03 -3.96
CA PRO A 143 -0.88 -15.37 -4.58
C PRO A 143 -0.59 -16.48 -3.57
N LYS A 144 0.18 -16.16 -2.53
CA LYS A 144 0.41 -17.03 -1.37
C LYS A 144 0.32 -16.19 -0.11
N SER A 145 -0.56 -16.60 0.79
CA SER A 145 -0.71 -16.04 2.13
C SER A 145 -0.37 -17.09 3.18
N MET A 146 0.01 -16.62 4.36
CA MET A 146 0.29 -17.47 5.50
C MET A 146 -0.48 -16.99 6.73
N LYS A 147 -0.72 -17.89 7.66
CA LYS A 147 -1.13 -17.60 9.03
C LYS A 147 0.10 -17.58 9.93
N TRP A 148 0.04 -16.83 10.99
CA TRP A 148 1.06 -16.86 12.05
C TRP A 148 0.38 -16.80 13.42
N ALA A 149 1.03 -17.41 14.42
CA ALA A 149 0.41 -17.67 15.72
C ALA A 149 -0.98 -18.33 15.57
N ASP A 150 -1.88 -18.08 16.51
CA ASP A 150 -3.26 -18.62 16.50
C ASP A 150 -4.27 -17.61 15.92
N TYR A 151 -3.80 -16.65 15.09
CA TYR A 151 -4.64 -15.60 14.52
C TYR A 151 -5.44 -16.10 13.32
N ALA A 152 -6.64 -15.52 13.13
CA ALA A 152 -7.49 -15.82 11.98
C ALA A 152 -7.03 -15.11 10.70
N ILE A 153 -6.34 -13.98 10.85
CA ILE A 153 -5.84 -13.18 9.73
C ILE A 153 -4.80 -13.93 8.90
N THR A 154 -4.85 -13.74 7.60
CA THR A 154 -3.84 -14.21 6.63
C THR A 154 -3.24 -13.04 5.89
N PHE A 155 -1.92 -13.06 5.66
CA PHE A 155 -1.22 -12.03 4.89
C PHE A 155 -0.04 -12.64 4.13
N ALA A 156 0.59 -11.88 3.21
CA ALA A 156 1.78 -12.36 2.49
C ALA A 156 2.93 -12.75 3.42
N ARG A 157 3.11 -11.99 4.49
CA ARG A 157 4.07 -12.20 5.58
C ARG A 157 3.47 -11.70 6.89
N PRO A 158 3.96 -12.16 8.06
CA PRO A 158 3.47 -11.68 9.34
C PRO A 158 3.54 -10.16 9.45
N ILE A 159 2.42 -9.56 9.86
CA ILE A 159 2.38 -8.12 10.17
C ILE A 159 3.10 -7.92 11.51
N GLN A 160 4.02 -6.96 11.54
CA GLN A 160 4.90 -6.68 12.68
C GLN A 160 4.54 -5.39 13.41
N TRP A 161 4.01 -4.40 12.69
CA TRP A 161 3.55 -3.12 13.25
C TRP A 161 2.51 -2.49 12.34
N LEU A 162 1.71 -1.61 12.90
CA LEU A 162 0.75 -0.80 12.17
C LEU A 162 0.85 0.66 12.60
N VAL A 163 0.89 1.56 11.63
CA VAL A 163 0.71 2.99 11.86
C VAL A 163 -0.60 3.42 11.25
N ALA A 164 -1.45 4.06 12.03
CA ALA A 164 -2.71 4.62 11.57
C ALA A 164 -2.90 6.01 12.17
N LEU A 165 -2.62 7.05 11.40
CA LEU A 165 -2.69 8.45 11.84
C LEU A 165 -3.68 9.23 10.98
N TYR A 166 -4.63 9.88 11.62
CA TYR A 166 -5.50 10.85 10.98
C TYR A 166 -5.31 12.22 11.62
N ASN A 167 -4.87 13.19 10.84
CA ASN A 167 -4.48 14.53 11.32
C ASN A 167 -3.45 14.46 12.48
N GLY A 168 -2.53 13.52 12.42
CA GLY A 168 -1.53 13.29 13.47
C GLY A 168 -2.04 12.57 14.73
N ALA A 169 -3.35 12.30 14.85
CA ALA A 169 -3.90 11.50 15.94
C ALA A 169 -3.94 10.01 15.56
N VAL A 170 -3.63 9.13 16.51
CA VAL A 170 -3.69 7.68 16.31
C VAL A 170 -5.15 7.22 16.23
N LEU A 171 -5.48 6.44 15.20
CA LEU A 171 -6.79 5.80 15.05
C LEU A 171 -6.81 4.44 15.77
N PRO A 172 -7.91 4.08 16.42
CA PRO A 172 -8.06 2.82 17.15
C PRO A 172 -8.40 1.64 16.21
N VAL A 173 -7.50 1.31 15.28
CA VAL A 173 -7.62 0.16 14.39
C VAL A 173 -7.30 -1.12 15.15
N GLN A 174 -8.04 -2.21 14.93
CA GLN A 174 -7.84 -3.49 15.61
C GLN A 174 -7.42 -4.58 14.62
N VAL A 175 -6.23 -5.10 14.82
CA VAL A 175 -5.71 -6.26 14.09
C VAL A 175 -5.12 -7.25 15.09
N GLU A 176 -5.51 -8.52 14.96
CA GLU A 176 -5.10 -9.58 15.88
C GLU A 176 -3.58 -9.63 16.07
N GLY A 177 -3.14 -9.47 17.33
CA GLY A 177 -1.74 -9.58 17.73
C GLY A 177 -0.81 -8.45 17.29
N VAL A 178 -1.36 -7.36 16.73
CA VAL A 178 -0.56 -6.22 16.27
C VAL A 178 -1.02 -4.95 16.97
N GLU A 179 -0.08 -4.30 17.65
CA GLU A 179 -0.32 -3.00 18.26
C GLU A 179 -0.31 -1.91 17.20
N VAL A 180 -1.35 -1.08 17.22
CA VAL A 180 -1.50 0.06 16.32
C VAL A 180 -1.05 1.32 17.02
N GLY A 181 -0.27 2.15 16.35
CA GLY A 181 0.24 3.38 16.93
C GLY A 181 0.77 4.34 15.89
N ARG A 182 1.82 5.04 16.28
CA ARG A 182 2.59 5.95 15.42
C ARG A 182 4.03 5.50 15.17
N ASN A 183 4.40 4.32 15.71
CA ASN A 183 5.77 3.83 15.64
C ASN A 183 6.01 3.06 14.35
N SER A 184 6.90 3.56 13.51
CA SER A 184 7.44 2.85 12.35
C SER A 184 8.84 2.31 12.66
N ARG A 185 9.43 1.59 11.72
CA ARG A 185 10.78 1.02 11.82
C ARG A 185 11.66 1.52 10.68
N GLY A 186 12.91 1.82 11.00
CA GLY A 186 13.92 2.14 10.01
C GLY A 186 14.44 0.89 9.28
N HIS A 187 15.53 1.08 8.55
CA HIS A 187 16.21 -0.01 7.87
C HIS A 187 16.72 -1.05 8.88
N ARG A 188 16.47 -2.34 8.62
CA ARG A 188 16.73 -3.45 9.55
C ARG A 188 18.15 -3.47 10.13
N VAL A 189 19.16 -3.06 9.33
CA VAL A 189 20.57 -3.11 9.70
C VAL A 189 21.13 -1.72 10.03
N LEU A 190 20.81 -0.72 9.19
CA LEU A 190 21.41 0.62 9.28
C LEU A 190 20.74 1.51 10.33
N ALA A 191 19.46 1.27 10.63
CA ALA A 191 18.67 1.99 11.62
C ALA A 191 17.59 1.08 12.21
N PRO A 192 17.94 0.05 13.01
CA PRO A 192 17.02 -1.00 13.44
C PRO A 192 15.95 -0.52 14.44
N GLU A 193 16.14 0.65 15.04
CA GLU A 193 15.27 1.18 16.07
C GLU A 193 13.89 1.57 15.52
N SER A 194 12.87 1.42 16.36
CA SER A 194 11.56 1.99 16.10
C SER A 194 11.58 3.50 16.38
N PHE A 195 10.73 4.24 15.67
CA PHE A 195 10.63 5.69 15.85
C PHE A 195 9.20 6.17 15.62
N GLU A 196 8.86 7.28 16.24
CA GLU A 196 7.55 7.91 16.09
C GLU A 196 7.47 8.72 14.80
N LEU A 197 6.42 8.46 14.00
CA LEU A 197 6.05 9.28 12.85
C LEU A 197 5.19 10.47 13.30
N ARG A 198 5.45 11.63 12.74
CA ARG A 198 4.70 12.86 13.03
C ARG A 198 3.40 12.93 12.23
N GLY A 199 3.40 12.48 10.98
CA GLY A 199 2.25 12.51 10.07
C GLY A 199 2.63 12.21 8.62
N ALA A 200 1.67 12.38 7.73
CA ALA A 200 1.84 12.06 6.30
C ALA A 200 2.84 13.00 5.60
N ALA A 201 2.83 14.29 5.97
CA ALA A 201 3.66 15.31 5.31
C ALA A 201 5.17 15.07 5.45
N SER A 202 5.63 14.48 6.57
CA SER A 202 7.04 14.21 6.86
C SER A 202 7.44 12.75 6.67
N TYR A 203 6.52 11.90 6.28
CA TYR A 203 6.67 10.44 6.25
C TYR A 203 7.90 9.98 5.42
N LEU A 204 8.02 10.44 4.19
CA LEU A 204 9.12 10.04 3.30
C LEU A 204 10.48 10.50 3.81
N ASP A 205 10.56 11.72 4.33
CA ASP A 205 11.80 12.28 4.86
C ASP A 205 12.23 11.58 6.14
N GLU A 206 11.29 11.31 7.06
CA GLU A 206 11.58 10.58 8.30
C GLU A 206 12.06 9.15 8.06
N LEU A 207 11.58 8.49 7.01
CA LEU A 207 12.05 7.17 6.59
C LEU A 207 13.42 7.26 5.90
N ARG A 208 13.62 8.27 5.04
CA ARG A 208 14.92 8.50 4.37
C ARG A 208 16.06 8.73 5.37
N ASP A 209 15.79 9.51 6.42
CA ASP A 209 16.74 9.73 7.51
C ASP A 209 17.13 8.42 8.23
N ARG A 210 16.35 7.35 8.02
CA ARG A 210 16.56 6.02 8.59
C ARG A 210 16.84 4.95 7.54
N PHE A 211 17.42 5.38 6.43
CA PHE A 211 17.85 4.51 5.34
C PHE A 211 16.72 3.67 4.72
N VAL A 212 15.53 4.24 4.60
CA VAL A 212 14.39 3.63 3.90
C VAL A 212 13.87 4.59 2.84
N ILE A 213 14.02 4.20 1.59
CA ILE A 213 13.47 4.93 0.45
C ILE A 213 12.11 4.29 0.13
N ALA A 214 11.04 4.85 0.69
CA ALA A 214 9.72 4.25 0.58
C ALA A 214 9.07 4.47 -0.79
N ASP A 215 9.40 5.58 -1.48
CA ASP A 215 8.91 5.85 -2.83
C ASP A 215 9.57 4.90 -3.84
N PRO A 216 8.80 4.02 -4.52
CA PRO A 216 9.35 3.08 -5.50
C PRO A 216 10.01 3.77 -6.70
N LEU A 217 9.51 4.93 -7.11
CA LEU A 217 10.09 5.67 -8.26
C LEU A 217 11.45 6.23 -7.91
N GLU A 218 11.57 6.85 -6.73
CA GLU A 218 12.84 7.34 -6.22
C GLU A 218 13.83 6.18 -6.01
N ARG A 219 13.38 5.09 -5.38
CA ARG A 219 14.23 3.93 -5.11
C ARG A 219 14.72 3.28 -6.41
N ARG A 220 13.87 3.21 -7.44
CA ARG A 220 14.27 2.73 -8.76
C ARG A 220 15.37 3.60 -9.38
N ALA A 221 15.23 4.91 -9.31
CA ALA A 221 16.26 5.84 -9.79
C ALA A 221 17.59 5.65 -9.04
N MET A 222 17.53 5.42 -7.71
CA MET A 222 18.72 5.11 -6.92
C MET A 222 19.35 3.77 -7.31
N VAL A 223 18.55 2.72 -7.60
CA VAL A 223 19.08 1.44 -8.08
C VAL A 223 19.86 1.64 -9.38
N ILE A 224 19.33 2.38 -10.34
CA ILE A 224 20.01 2.67 -11.62
C ILE A 224 21.32 3.40 -11.36
N ALA A 225 21.28 4.48 -10.57
CA ALA A 225 22.46 5.28 -10.26
C ALA A 225 23.55 4.45 -9.54
N GLU A 226 23.17 3.57 -8.62
CA GLU A 226 24.08 2.70 -7.89
C GLU A 226 24.71 1.61 -8.79
N VAL A 227 23.94 1.06 -9.72
CA VAL A 227 24.42 0.09 -10.70
C VAL A 227 25.43 0.75 -11.65
N GLU A 228 25.13 1.94 -12.16
CA GLU A 228 26.03 2.71 -13.03
C GLU A 228 27.29 3.14 -12.27
N ARG A 229 27.18 3.63 -11.03
CA ARG A 229 28.31 3.99 -10.17
C ARG A 229 29.23 2.79 -9.95
N ALA A 230 28.67 1.63 -9.60
CA ALA A 230 29.45 0.43 -9.32
C ALA A 230 30.28 -0.02 -10.54
N VAL A 231 29.72 0.05 -11.76
CA VAL A 231 30.47 -0.23 -12.99
C VAL A 231 31.57 0.82 -13.20
N LYS A 232 31.27 2.09 -13.10
CA LYS A 232 32.22 3.20 -13.33
C LYS A 232 33.42 3.13 -12.38
N GLU A 233 33.20 2.78 -11.12
CA GLU A 233 34.26 2.72 -10.11
C GLU A 233 35.10 1.45 -10.19
N SER A 234 34.53 0.32 -10.64
CA SER A 234 35.19 -0.99 -10.58
C SER A 234 35.65 -1.51 -11.93
N ALA A 235 35.04 -1.07 -13.03
CA ALA A 235 35.45 -1.51 -14.36
C ALA A 235 36.63 -0.69 -14.88
N SER A 236 37.80 -1.31 -14.94
CA SER A 236 38.98 -0.72 -15.59
C SER A 236 38.86 -0.69 -17.14
N ILE A 237 37.67 -0.95 -17.67
CA ILE A 237 37.39 -1.10 -19.10
C ILE A 237 36.65 0.13 -19.60
N ALA A 238 37.23 0.91 -20.48
CA ALA A 238 36.61 2.08 -21.07
C ALA A 238 35.33 1.70 -21.83
N GLY A 239 34.25 2.41 -21.57
CA GLY A 239 32.96 2.18 -22.23
C GLY A 239 32.16 0.99 -21.68
N ALA A 240 32.58 0.40 -20.55
CA ALA A 240 31.76 -0.59 -19.86
C ALA A 240 30.46 0.03 -19.32
N ALA A 241 29.32 -0.62 -19.55
CA ALA A 241 28.02 -0.16 -19.10
C ALA A 241 27.15 -1.35 -18.63
N PRO A 242 26.28 -1.16 -17.63
CA PRO A 242 25.36 -2.20 -17.21
C PRO A 242 24.26 -2.43 -18.25
N ILE A 243 23.81 -3.67 -18.42
CA ILE A 243 22.62 -4.01 -19.21
C ILE A 243 21.41 -3.91 -18.29
N LEU A 244 20.65 -2.81 -18.44
CA LEU A 244 19.45 -2.56 -17.65
C LEU A 244 18.24 -3.24 -18.32
N HIS A 245 17.67 -4.22 -17.63
CA HIS A 245 16.44 -4.90 -18.06
C HIS A 245 15.28 -4.49 -17.14
N GLU A 246 14.16 -4.04 -17.71
CA GLU A 246 13.04 -3.47 -16.97
C GLU A 246 12.50 -4.40 -15.86
N GLY A 247 12.23 -5.68 -16.17
CA GLY A 247 11.74 -6.64 -15.17
C GLY A 247 12.76 -6.94 -14.06
N LEU A 248 14.06 -6.84 -14.35
CA LEU A 248 15.10 -6.96 -13.32
C LEU A 248 15.13 -5.71 -12.42
N LEU A 249 15.06 -4.54 -13.02
CA LEU A 249 14.99 -3.26 -12.28
C LEU A 249 13.79 -3.23 -11.34
N GLU A 250 12.61 -3.58 -11.83
CA GLU A 250 11.41 -3.68 -11.01
C GLU A 250 11.59 -4.66 -9.85
N THR A 251 12.12 -5.86 -10.14
CA THR A 251 12.36 -6.87 -9.11
C THR A 251 13.34 -6.37 -8.06
N VAL A 252 14.51 -5.84 -8.48
CA VAL A 252 15.55 -5.38 -7.56
C VAL A 252 15.09 -4.17 -6.75
N THR A 253 14.36 -3.24 -7.36
CA THR A 253 13.74 -2.12 -6.65
C THR A 253 12.87 -2.59 -5.50
N ASN A 254 12.15 -3.69 -5.68
CA ASN A 254 11.26 -4.27 -4.67
C ASN A 254 11.93 -5.32 -3.75
N LEU A 255 13.25 -5.52 -3.86
CA LEU A 255 14.03 -6.37 -2.95
C LEU A 255 14.81 -5.57 -1.90
N VAL A 256 14.98 -4.25 -2.09
CA VAL A 256 15.80 -3.40 -1.23
C VAL A 256 15.02 -2.21 -0.68
N GLU A 257 15.41 -1.73 0.49
CA GLU A 257 14.93 -0.47 1.09
C GLU A 257 15.94 0.67 0.87
N TYR A 258 17.24 0.34 0.82
CA TYR A 258 18.33 1.28 0.60
C TYR A 258 19.38 0.65 -0.34
N PRO A 259 19.30 0.92 -1.65
CA PRO A 259 20.12 0.26 -2.66
C PRO A 259 21.60 0.67 -2.55
N TYR A 260 22.49 -0.31 -2.70
CA TYR A 260 23.94 -0.11 -2.80
C TYR A 260 24.54 -1.09 -3.82
N GLY A 261 25.07 -0.55 -4.92
CA GLY A 261 25.64 -1.34 -6.02
C GLY A 261 27.04 -1.84 -5.73
N VAL A 262 27.27 -3.13 -6.01
CA VAL A 262 28.58 -3.77 -5.92
C VAL A 262 28.89 -4.47 -7.24
N CYS A 263 29.99 -4.09 -7.89
CA CYS A 263 30.46 -4.73 -9.11
C CYS A 263 31.40 -5.89 -8.76
N GLY A 264 31.10 -7.07 -9.30
CA GLY A 264 31.93 -8.27 -9.18
C GLY A 264 32.39 -8.75 -10.53
N ARG A 265 33.35 -9.68 -10.52
CA ARG A 265 33.91 -10.31 -11.71
C ARG A 265 33.72 -11.82 -11.59
N PHE A 266 33.40 -12.48 -12.71
CA PHE A 266 33.42 -13.94 -12.82
C PHE A 266 34.57 -14.43 -13.74
N ASP A 267 34.84 -15.72 -13.74
CA ASP A 267 35.92 -16.31 -14.53
C ASP A 267 35.63 -16.19 -16.03
N GLU A 268 36.57 -15.62 -16.79
CA GLU A 268 36.45 -15.36 -18.22
C GLU A 268 36.16 -16.62 -19.05
N LYS A 269 36.52 -17.81 -18.54
CA LYS A 269 36.20 -19.09 -19.21
C LYS A 269 34.69 -19.26 -19.45
N PHE A 270 33.83 -18.66 -18.61
CA PHE A 270 32.39 -18.75 -18.79
C PHE A 270 31.88 -17.96 -20.00
N LEU A 271 32.65 -16.97 -20.51
CA LEU A 271 32.30 -16.28 -21.75
C LEU A 271 32.33 -17.17 -23.00
N GLN A 272 32.82 -18.42 -22.88
CA GLN A 272 32.73 -19.45 -23.95
C GLN A 272 31.32 -20.05 -24.05
N LEU A 273 30.47 -19.86 -23.01
CA LEU A 273 29.07 -20.26 -23.04
C LEU A 273 28.25 -19.26 -23.87
N PRO A 274 27.11 -19.68 -24.41
CA PRO A 274 26.20 -18.74 -25.07
C PRO A 274 25.84 -17.57 -24.15
N GLU A 275 25.96 -16.35 -24.65
CA GLU A 275 25.70 -15.11 -23.87
C GLU A 275 24.33 -15.13 -23.24
N GLU A 276 23.30 -15.57 -23.97
CA GLU A 276 21.92 -15.67 -23.49
C GLU A 276 21.79 -16.53 -22.23
N THR A 277 22.58 -17.60 -22.12
CA THR A 277 22.61 -18.49 -20.94
C THR A 277 23.14 -17.74 -19.72
N LEU A 278 24.25 -17.03 -19.89
CA LEU A 278 24.87 -16.24 -18.82
C LEU A 278 23.96 -15.11 -18.37
N VAL A 279 23.44 -14.34 -19.32
CA VAL A 279 22.53 -13.22 -19.04
C VAL A 279 21.26 -13.70 -18.33
N THR A 280 20.69 -14.82 -18.78
CA THR A 280 19.50 -15.41 -18.14
C THR A 280 19.81 -15.89 -16.72
N SER A 281 20.94 -16.57 -16.51
CA SER A 281 21.35 -17.00 -15.17
C SER A 281 21.51 -15.83 -14.22
N MET A 282 22.24 -14.79 -14.63
CA MET A 282 22.43 -13.59 -13.83
C MET A 282 21.10 -12.90 -13.51
N ARG A 283 20.26 -12.71 -14.52
CA ARG A 283 19.01 -11.98 -14.38
C ARG A 283 17.95 -12.73 -13.56
N GLU A 284 17.68 -14.00 -13.95
CA GLU A 284 16.54 -14.74 -13.40
C GLU A 284 16.85 -15.41 -12.06
N HIS A 285 18.08 -15.88 -11.88
CA HIS A 285 18.42 -16.63 -10.66
C HIS A 285 19.13 -15.77 -9.63
N GLN A 286 20.10 -14.95 -10.03
CA GLN A 286 20.92 -14.18 -9.10
C GLN A 286 20.44 -12.76 -8.88
N LYS A 287 19.58 -12.22 -9.77
CA LYS A 287 19.13 -10.81 -9.76
C LYS A 287 20.31 -9.84 -9.91
N TYR A 288 21.28 -10.21 -10.74
CA TYR A 288 22.46 -9.40 -11.08
C TYR A 288 22.28 -8.72 -12.43
N PHE A 289 22.85 -7.53 -12.57
CA PHE A 289 22.90 -6.79 -13.82
C PHE A 289 24.19 -7.19 -14.58
N PRO A 290 24.07 -7.75 -15.79
CA PRO A 290 25.22 -8.00 -16.65
C PRO A 290 25.86 -6.69 -17.10
N VAL A 291 27.14 -6.72 -17.45
CA VAL A 291 27.89 -5.56 -17.93
C VAL A 291 28.40 -5.84 -19.34
N ALA A 292 28.20 -4.91 -20.27
CA ALA A 292 28.70 -4.97 -21.63
C ALA A 292 29.80 -3.94 -21.87
N GLY A 293 30.68 -4.24 -22.84
CA GLY A 293 31.67 -3.29 -23.34
C GLY A 293 31.10 -2.32 -24.39
N ALA A 294 31.91 -1.40 -24.85
CA ALA A 294 31.54 -0.42 -25.87
C ALA A 294 31.17 -1.09 -27.24
N ASP A 295 31.61 -2.30 -27.48
CA ASP A 295 31.24 -3.12 -28.63
C ASP A 295 29.92 -3.90 -28.46
N GLY A 296 29.27 -3.75 -27.32
CA GLY A 296 28.03 -4.42 -26.98
C GLY A 296 28.20 -5.86 -26.49
N LYS A 297 29.41 -6.40 -26.42
CA LYS A 297 29.66 -7.76 -25.95
C LYS A 297 29.67 -7.83 -24.43
N LEU A 298 29.21 -8.97 -23.92
CA LEU A 298 29.22 -9.24 -22.48
C LEU A 298 30.65 -9.23 -21.94
N LEU A 299 30.87 -8.51 -20.86
CA LEU A 299 32.11 -8.53 -20.09
C LEU A 299 31.99 -9.55 -18.94
N PRO A 300 33.13 -10.07 -18.41
CA PRO A 300 33.13 -10.96 -17.25
C PRO A 300 32.87 -10.20 -15.95
N LEU A 301 31.86 -9.32 -15.97
CA LEU A 301 31.45 -8.44 -14.89
C LEU A 301 29.95 -8.54 -14.65
N PHE A 302 29.57 -8.33 -13.41
CA PHE A 302 28.17 -8.21 -13.00
C PHE A 302 28.02 -7.16 -11.90
N VAL A 303 26.81 -6.62 -11.75
CA VAL A 303 26.49 -5.77 -10.60
C VAL A 303 25.39 -6.43 -9.79
N ALA A 304 25.65 -6.59 -8.50
CA ALA A 304 24.66 -6.93 -7.48
C ALA A 304 24.23 -5.66 -6.74
N VAL A 305 22.96 -5.59 -6.36
CA VAL A 305 22.45 -4.49 -5.51
C VAL A 305 22.13 -5.04 -4.13
N ASN A 306 22.87 -4.59 -3.14
CA ASN A 306 22.69 -4.93 -1.75
C ASN A 306 21.65 -3.98 -1.09
N ASN A 307 20.99 -4.49 -0.07
CA ASN A 307 20.06 -3.71 0.75
C ASN A 307 20.77 -2.97 1.89
N THR A 308 22.07 -2.75 1.79
CA THR A 308 22.86 -2.03 2.81
C THR A 308 24.18 -1.60 2.22
N ARG A 309 24.73 -0.52 2.73
CA ARG A 309 26.08 -0.12 2.42
C ARG A 309 27.08 -1.11 3.04
N ILE A 310 28.06 -1.51 2.27
CA ILE A 310 29.11 -2.42 2.69
C ILE A 310 30.43 -1.66 2.62
N ASP A 311 31.14 -1.61 3.73
CA ASP A 311 32.42 -0.87 3.82
C ASP A 311 33.56 -1.62 3.11
N ASP A 312 33.52 -2.97 3.10
CA ASP A 312 34.48 -3.80 2.37
C ASP A 312 33.88 -4.30 1.06
N LEU A 313 34.05 -3.51 -0.01
CA LEU A 313 33.59 -3.83 -1.36
C LEU A 313 34.22 -5.10 -1.93
N ALA A 314 35.48 -5.38 -1.59
CA ALA A 314 36.17 -6.58 -2.08
C ALA A 314 35.57 -7.84 -1.47
N LEU A 315 35.25 -7.82 -0.20
CA LEU A 315 34.59 -8.91 0.50
C LEU A 315 33.18 -9.14 -0.07
N ALA A 316 32.43 -8.07 -0.30
CA ALA A 316 31.08 -8.14 -0.88
C ALA A 316 31.12 -8.74 -2.30
N ALA A 317 31.99 -8.23 -3.16
CA ALA A 317 32.17 -8.75 -4.52
C ALA A 317 32.57 -10.23 -4.53
N SER A 318 33.50 -10.63 -3.64
CA SER A 318 33.90 -12.04 -3.48
C SER A 318 32.77 -12.93 -2.99
N GLY A 319 31.90 -12.42 -2.10
CA GLY A 319 30.69 -13.13 -1.67
C GLY A 319 29.73 -13.42 -2.81
N HIS A 320 29.44 -12.42 -3.63
CA HIS A 320 28.58 -12.58 -4.82
C HIS A 320 29.20 -13.45 -5.90
N GLN A 321 30.52 -13.38 -6.10
CA GLN A 321 31.24 -14.20 -7.08
C GLN A 321 31.12 -15.71 -6.80
N ARG A 322 31.03 -16.12 -5.52
CA ARG A 322 30.89 -17.53 -5.14
C ARG A 322 29.54 -18.14 -5.48
N VAL A 323 28.56 -17.29 -5.77
CA VAL A 323 27.17 -17.70 -6.06
C VAL A 323 26.95 -17.85 -7.57
N LEU A 324 27.78 -17.24 -8.39
CA LEU A 324 27.83 -17.41 -9.86
C LEU A 324 28.62 -18.66 -10.24
#